data_6d5c7e2abc7b5d0be2fab121ae859d5b
#
_entry.id   6d5c7e2abc7b5d0be2fab121ae859d5b
#
_cell.length_a   1.000
_cell.length_b   1.000
_cell.length_c   1.000
_cell.angle_alpha   90.00
_cell.angle_beta   90.00
_cell.angle_gamma   90.00
#
_symmetry.space_group_name_H-M   'P 1'
#
loop_
_entity.id
_entity.type
_entity.pdbx_description
1 polymer ?
#
loop_
_entity_poly.entity_id
_entity_poly.type
_entity_poly.pdbx_seq_one_letter_code
_entity_poly.pdbx_strand_id
1 'polypeptide(L)'
;MLVGGGAVEYYSGSAVMTGDIDLCSPIQAEVEAEMERHGFVKPSGPGLLTRGWVHPDLQLGFEVVASSLFDGQVDATHIALVESLPGGGGVAMIWVEDLIADRLGQFASGSAPTMRDQAQALLALHPNVDFDYLERRIRFETAGDLGVDDLMR
;
A
#
# COMPACT_ATOMS: atom_id res chain seq x y z
N MET A 1 8.16 -5.03 -2.04
CA MET A 1 7.27 -5.00 -0.88
C MET A 1 5.91 -4.52 -1.33
N LEU A 2 4.83 -5.17 -0.89
CA LEU A 2 3.46 -4.76 -1.17
C LEU A 2 3.09 -3.58 -0.26
N VAL A 3 2.53 -2.54 -0.87
CA VAL A 3 2.10 -1.29 -0.21
C VAL A 3 0.75 -0.85 -0.78
N GLY A 4 0.31 0.35 -0.45
CA GLY A 4 -0.80 1.02 -1.15
C GLY A 4 -2.09 0.22 -1.22
N GLY A 5 -2.75 0.26 -2.36
CA GLY A 5 -4.03 -0.39 -2.60
C GLY A 5 -4.02 -1.89 -2.41
N GLY A 6 -3.01 -2.58 -2.94
CA GLY A 6 -2.90 -4.04 -2.80
C GLY A 6 -2.76 -4.50 -1.35
N ALA A 7 -2.07 -3.73 -0.50
CA ALA A 7 -1.99 -4.03 0.93
C ALA A 7 -3.34 -3.80 1.64
N VAL A 8 -4.08 -2.74 1.27
CA VAL A 8 -5.46 -2.51 1.77
C VAL A 8 -6.36 -3.70 1.44
N GLU A 9 -6.32 -4.17 0.20
CA GLU A 9 -7.14 -5.30 -0.24
C GLU A 9 -6.79 -6.57 0.55
N TYR A 10 -5.51 -6.84 0.76
CA TYR A 10 -5.06 -7.98 1.56
C TYR A 10 -5.55 -7.89 3.02
N TYR A 11 -5.27 -6.79 3.72
CA TYR A 11 -5.64 -6.63 5.13
C TYR A 11 -7.14 -6.55 5.36
N SER A 12 -7.89 -6.10 4.37
CA SER A 12 -9.37 -6.08 4.44
C SER A 12 -10.02 -7.40 4.02
N GLY A 13 -9.24 -8.40 3.59
CA GLY A 13 -9.78 -9.65 3.04
C GLY A 13 -10.65 -9.39 1.80
N SER A 14 -10.24 -8.44 0.96
CA SER A 14 -10.95 -7.96 -0.23
C SER A 14 -12.29 -7.26 0.06
N ALA A 15 -12.55 -6.86 1.32
CA ALA A 15 -13.72 -6.02 1.62
C ALA A 15 -13.59 -4.59 1.05
N VAL A 16 -12.34 -4.13 0.86
CA VAL A 16 -12.01 -2.86 0.20
C VAL A 16 -11.22 -3.18 -1.06
N MET A 17 -11.85 -3.11 -2.22
CA MET A 17 -11.19 -3.32 -3.50
C MET A 17 -10.59 -2.02 -4.02
N THR A 18 -9.34 -2.06 -4.43
CA THR A 18 -8.59 -0.89 -4.90
C THR A 18 -8.20 -0.97 -6.38
N GLY A 19 -8.11 -2.19 -6.91
CA GLY A 19 -7.87 -2.44 -8.34
C GLY A 19 -6.41 -2.39 -8.79
N ASP A 20 -5.53 -1.75 -8.02
CA ASP A 20 -4.12 -1.60 -8.34
C ASP A 20 -3.23 -2.21 -7.25
N ILE A 21 -2.13 -2.82 -7.66
CA ILE A 21 -1.13 -3.41 -6.77
C ILE A 21 0.11 -2.52 -6.76
N ASP A 22 0.26 -1.78 -5.67
CA ASP A 22 1.40 -0.89 -5.47
C ASP A 22 2.58 -1.64 -4.83
N LEU A 23 3.75 -1.47 -5.40
CA LEU A 23 4.98 -2.06 -4.92
C LEU A 23 5.99 -0.97 -4.53
N CYS A 24 6.71 -1.20 -3.46
CA CYS A 24 7.92 -0.48 -3.11
C CYS A 24 9.13 -1.38 -3.37
N SER A 25 10.06 -0.94 -4.22
CA SER A 25 11.25 -1.74 -4.56
C SER A 25 12.45 -0.89 -4.94
N PRO A 26 13.62 -1.11 -4.31
CA PRO A 26 14.86 -0.44 -4.69
C PRO A 26 15.44 -0.97 -6.02
N ILE A 27 14.93 -2.10 -6.52
CA ILE A 27 15.38 -2.76 -7.75
C ILE A 27 14.26 -2.74 -8.80
N GLN A 28 13.73 -1.55 -9.08
CA GLN A 28 12.58 -1.38 -9.99
C GLN A 28 12.79 -2.02 -11.35
N ALA A 29 14.00 -1.90 -11.93
CA ALA A 29 14.27 -2.43 -13.26
C ALA A 29 14.15 -3.97 -13.33
N GLU A 30 14.58 -4.66 -12.28
CA GLU A 30 14.46 -6.10 -12.17
C GLU A 30 13.00 -6.54 -11.99
N VAL A 31 12.23 -5.80 -11.18
CA VAL A 31 10.79 -6.04 -11.00
C VAL A 31 10.05 -5.85 -12.32
N GLU A 32 10.33 -4.77 -13.05
CA GLU A 32 9.71 -4.51 -14.35
C GLU A 32 10.08 -5.57 -15.40
N ALA A 33 11.33 -6.05 -15.41
CA ALA A 33 11.74 -7.14 -16.29
C ALA A 33 11.04 -8.47 -15.98
N GLU A 34 10.76 -8.75 -14.69
CA GLU A 34 9.95 -9.91 -14.31
C GLU A 34 8.49 -9.74 -14.72
N MET A 35 7.91 -8.58 -14.55
CA MET A 35 6.54 -8.30 -15.02
C MET A 35 6.41 -8.56 -16.52
N GLU A 36 7.36 -8.08 -17.33
CA GLU A 36 7.38 -8.32 -18.77
C GLU A 36 7.44 -9.82 -19.08
N ARG A 37 8.30 -10.58 -18.39
CA ARG A 37 8.39 -12.04 -18.56
C ARG A 37 7.11 -12.77 -18.21
N HIS A 38 6.31 -12.22 -17.31
CA HIS A 38 5.02 -12.78 -16.91
C HIS A 38 3.82 -12.25 -17.71
N GLY A 39 4.07 -11.57 -18.83
CA GLY A 39 3.02 -11.15 -19.76
C GLY A 39 2.38 -9.80 -19.43
N PHE A 40 2.90 -9.08 -18.43
CA PHE A 40 2.49 -7.70 -18.23
C PHE A 40 3.01 -6.81 -19.34
N VAL A 41 2.21 -5.81 -19.70
CA VAL A 41 2.55 -4.82 -20.70
C VAL A 41 2.49 -3.43 -20.12
N LYS A 42 3.38 -2.55 -20.57
CA LYS A 42 3.34 -1.14 -20.17
C LYS A 42 2.38 -0.43 -21.13
N PRO A 43 1.25 0.11 -20.65
CA PRO A 43 0.32 0.82 -21.51
C PRO A 43 1.00 1.97 -22.23
N SER A 44 0.79 2.07 -23.55
CA SER A 44 1.36 3.13 -24.37
C SER A 44 0.25 3.79 -25.18
N GLY A 45 0.23 5.13 -25.23
CA GLY A 45 -0.71 5.88 -26.04
C GLY A 45 -0.99 7.29 -25.52
N PRO A 46 -1.50 8.19 -26.37
CA PRO A 46 -1.86 9.54 -25.96
C PRO A 46 -3.01 9.50 -24.93
N GLY A 47 -2.82 10.15 -23.79
CA GLY A 47 -3.83 10.24 -22.72
C GLY A 47 -3.82 9.11 -21.72
N LEU A 48 -2.96 8.09 -21.87
CA LEU A 48 -2.74 7.07 -20.84
C LEU A 48 -1.64 7.54 -19.88
N LEU A 49 -2.07 8.09 -18.75
CA LEU A 49 -1.18 8.51 -17.64
C LEU A 49 -0.82 7.37 -16.70
N THR A 50 -1.07 6.11 -17.08
CA THR A 50 -0.75 4.96 -16.23
C THR A 50 0.77 4.75 -16.23
N ARG A 51 1.37 4.92 -15.08
CA ARG A 51 2.81 4.64 -14.84
C ARG A 51 3.06 3.15 -14.64
N GLY A 52 1.99 2.38 -14.44
CA GLY A 52 2.04 0.98 -14.07
C GLY A 52 2.07 0.01 -15.25
N TRP A 53 2.19 -1.26 -14.91
CA TRP A 53 2.11 -2.41 -15.81
C TRP A 53 0.74 -3.07 -15.69
N VAL A 54 0.20 -3.58 -16.79
CA VAL A 54 -1.12 -4.23 -16.82
C VAL A 54 -0.99 -5.62 -17.43
N HIS A 55 -1.62 -6.61 -16.79
CA HIS A 55 -1.76 -7.94 -17.39
C HIS A 55 -3.10 -8.00 -18.16
N PRO A 56 -3.06 -8.16 -19.50
CA PRO A 56 -4.28 -8.04 -20.32
C PRO A 56 -5.35 -9.09 -19.99
N ASP A 57 -4.94 -10.33 -19.66
CA ASP A 57 -5.88 -11.42 -19.40
C ASP A 57 -6.39 -11.40 -17.95
N LEU A 58 -5.57 -10.97 -16.99
CA LEU A 58 -5.93 -10.93 -15.57
C LEU A 58 -6.61 -9.61 -15.17
N GLN A 59 -6.49 -8.58 -15.99
CA GLN A 59 -6.95 -7.21 -15.70
C GLN A 59 -6.39 -6.65 -14.38
N LEU A 60 -5.17 -7.05 -14.04
CA LEU A 60 -4.46 -6.59 -12.86
C LEU A 60 -3.44 -5.52 -13.25
N GLY A 61 -3.42 -4.44 -12.49
CA GLY A 61 -2.43 -3.37 -12.59
C GLY A 61 -1.37 -3.50 -11.49
N PHE A 62 -0.10 -3.25 -11.86
CA PHE A 62 1.02 -3.19 -10.93
C PHE A 62 1.81 -1.91 -11.16
N GLU A 63 2.16 -1.21 -10.09
CA GLU A 63 3.03 -0.04 -10.16
C GLU A 63 4.12 -0.10 -9.09
N VAL A 64 5.36 0.23 -9.47
CA VAL A 64 6.43 0.49 -8.50
C VAL A 64 6.36 1.98 -8.16
N VAL A 65 5.78 2.28 -7.00
CA VAL A 65 5.47 3.66 -6.58
C VAL A 65 6.63 4.35 -5.87
N ALA A 66 7.54 3.59 -5.27
CA ALA A 66 8.69 4.13 -4.54
C ALA A 66 9.85 3.13 -4.52
N SER A 67 11.06 3.65 -4.28
CA SER A 67 12.27 2.84 -4.07
C SER A 67 12.52 2.49 -2.60
N SER A 68 11.90 3.21 -1.66
CA SER A 68 11.99 3.00 -0.23
C SER A 68 10.64 3.28 0.43
N LEU A 69 10.38 2.63 1.59
CA LEU A 69 9.14 2.89 2.34
C LEU A 69 9.21 4.24 3.04
N PHE A 70 8.21 5.09 2.77
CA PHE A 70 8.04 6.40 3.42
C PHE A 70 9.36 7.15 3.59
N ASP A 71 10.13 7.26 2.50
CA ASP A 71 11.45 7.90 2.49
C ASP A 71 12.43 7.35 3.54
N GLY A 72 12.29 6.04 3.88
CA GLY A 72 13.11 5.36 4.88
C GLY A 72 12.64 5.53 6.32
N GLN A 73 11.45 6.04 6.56
CA GLN A 73 10.90 6.30 7.90
C GLN A 73 10.24 5.07 8.57
N VAL A 74 10.01 4.00 7.82
CA VAL A 74 9.49 2.75 8.40
C VAL A 74 10.62 1.95 9.00
N ASP A 75 10.45 1.52 10.24
CA ASP A 75 11.38 0.60 10.89
C ASP A 75 11.37 -0.74 10.14
N ALA A 76 12.56 -1.25 9.81
CA ALA A 76 12.72 -2.53 9.13
C ALA A 76 12.14 -3.72 9.91
N THR A 77 11.88 -3.57 11.21
CA THR A 77 11.20 -4.55 12.05
C THR A 77 9.68 -4.55 11.86
N HIS A 78 9.12 -3.51 11.23
CA HIS A 78 7.69 -3.34 10.97
C HIS A 78 7.33 -3.76 9.53
N ILE A 79 7.73 -4.98 9.17
CA ILE A 79 7.45 -5.59 7.87
C ILE A 79 6.76 -6.93 8.11
N ALA A 80 5.57 -7.10 7.57
CA ALA A 80 4.89 -8.38 7.55
C ALA A 80 5.46 -9.25 6.41
N LEU A 81 5.63 -10.55 6.66
CA LEU A 81 6.03 -11.51 5.65
C LEU A 81 4.90 -12.53 5.43
N VAL A 82 4.37 -12.54 4.23
CA VAL A 82 3.38 -13.54 3.79
C VAL A 82 4.12 -14.66 3.07
N GLU A 83 4.23 -15.84 3.69
CA GLU A 83 5.07 -16.96 3.22
C GLU A 83 4.30 -18.07 2.48
N SER A 84 2.97 -18.01 2.45
CA SER A 84 2.15 -19.13 1.93
C SER A 84 1.70 -18.91 0.47
N LEU A 85 2.64 -18.64 -0.43
CA LEU A 85 2.31 -18.52 -1.84
C LEU A 85 2.38 -19.86 -2.56
N PRO A 86 1.47 -20.14 -3.53
CA PRO A 86 1.59 -21.28 -4.43
C PRO A 86 2.95 -21.27 -5.15
N GLY A 87 3.66 -22.39 -5.11
CA GLY A 87 5.01 -22.49 -5.71
C GLY A 87 6.17 -22.16 -4.79
N GLY A 88 5.89 -21.77 -3.54
CA GLY A 88 6.89 -21.35 -2.56
C GLY A 88 7.33 -19.91 -2.79
N GLY A 89 7.69 -19.24 -1.74
CA GLY A 89 8.11 -17.83 -1.76
C GLY A 89 7.32 -17.01 -0.76
N GLY A 90 7.69 -15.74 -0.62
CA GLY A 90 7.06 -14.83 0.30
C GLY A 90 6.96 -13.42 -0.29
N VAL A 91 5.97 -12.68 0.15
CA VAL A 91 5.81 -11.26 -0.13
C VAL A 91 5.99 -10.48 1.15
N ALA A 92 6.96 -9.58 1.15
CA ALA A 92 7.07 -8.58 2.20
C ALA A 92 5.96 -7.53 2.00
N MET A 93 5.33 -7.14 3.08
CA MET A 93 4.21 -6.21 3.08
C MET A 93 4.36 -5.18 4.20
N ILE A 94 3.92 -3.97 3.95
CA ILE A 94 3.82 -2.91 4.96
C ILE A 94 2.94 -3.36 6.13
N TRP A 95 3.28 -2.99 7.36
CA TRP A 95 2.41 -3.23 8.51
C TRP A 95 1.10 -2.45 8.42
N VAL A 96 0.05 -2.99 9.05
CA VAL A 96 -1.28 -2.39 8.98
C VAL A 96 -1.32 -1.00 9.63
N GLU A 97 -0.56 -0.77 10.70
CA GLU A 97 -0.44 0.53 11.36
C GLU A 97 0.16 1.59 10.43
N ASP A 98 1.23 1.26 9.73
CA ASP A 98 1.85 2.16 8.76
C ASP A 98 0.92 2.43 7.57
N LEU A 99 0.18 1.40 7.12
CA LEU A 99 -0.79 1.54 6.06
C LEU A 99 -1.97 2.45 6.46
N ILE A 100 -2.48 2.31 7.69
CA ILE A 100 -3.53 3.18 8.24
C ILE A 100 -3.02 4.63 8.29
N ALA A 101 -1.80 4.84 8.78
CA ALA A 101 -1.20 6.16 8.87
C ALA A 101 -1.01 6.80 7.49
N ASP A 102 -0.52 6.03 6.49
CA ASP A 102 -0.39 6.47 5.09
C ASP A 102 -1.74 6.92 4.51
N ARG A 103 -2.79 6.12 4.68
CA ARG A 103 -4.14 6.47 4.20
C ARG A 103 -4.63 7.78 4.83
N LEU A 104 -4.40 7.97 6.13
CA LEU A 104 -4.79 9.20 6.80
C LEU A 104 -3.94 10.40 6.38
N GLY A 105 -2.66 10.21 6.10
CA GLY A 105 -1.78 11.23 5.52
C GLY A 105 -2.25 11.69 4.14
N GLN A 106 -2.62 10.74 3.27
CA GLN A 106 -3.18 11.04 1.95
C GLN A 106 -4.52 11.81 2.06
N PHE A 107 -5.37 11.44 3.03
CA PHE A 107 -6.59 12.19 3.32
C PHE A 107 -6.26 13.62 3.78
N ALA A 108 -5.36 13.79 4.74
CA ALA A 108 -4.97 15.09 5.29
C ALA A 108 -4.36 16.03 4.24
N SER A 109 -3.68 15.48 3.22
CA SER A 109 -3.15 16.26 2.10
C SER A 109 -4.24 16.83 1.18
N GLY A 110 -5.49 16.40 1.34
CA GLY A 110 -6.63 16.83 0.52
C GLY A 110 -6.69 16.17 -0.88
N SER A 111 -5.76 15.30 -1.21
CA SER A 111 -5.67 14.67 -2.54
C SER A 111 -6.63 13.49 -2.72
N ALA A 112 -7.03 12.83 -1.63
CA ALA A 112 -7.80 11.59 -1.68
C ALA A 112 -8.79 11.47 -0.50
N PRO A 113 -9.99 12.07 -0.59
CA PRO A 113 -10.95 12.11 0.53
C PRO A 113 -11.43 10.73 1.00
N THR A 114 -11.46 9.72 0.13
CA THR A 114 -11.89 8.36 0.46
C THR A 114 -10.86 7.56 1.29
N MET A 115 -9.64 8.06 1.43
CA MET A 115 -8.58 7.37 2.16
C MET A 115 -8.86 7.30 3.66
N ARG A 116 -9.61 8.25 4.22
CA ARG A 116 -10.07 8.18 5.61
C ARG A 116 -10.96 6.96 5.85
N ASP A 117 -11.89 6.70 4.95
CA ASP A 117 -12.81 5.55 5.07
C ASP A 117 -12.04 4.23 5.02
N GLN A 118 -11.00 4.16 4.19
CA GLN A 118 -10.10 2.99 4.14
C GLN A 118 -9.34 2.83 5.46
N ALA A 119 -8.78 3.90 6.00
CA ALA A 119 -8.09 3.88 7.29
C ALA A 119 -9.01 3.42 8.43
N GLN A 120 -10.24 3.92 8.48
CA GLN A 120 -11.25 3.51 9.47
C GLN A 120 -11.63 2.04 9.31
N ALA A 121 -11.84 1.56 8.08
CA ALA A 121 -12.15 0.15 7.80
C ALA A 121 -11.01 -0.78 8.25
N LEU A 122 -9.77 -0.42 7.95
CA LEU A 122 -8.59 -1.18 8.38
C LEU A 122 -8.50 -1.23 9.91
N LEU A 123 -8.65 -0.09 10.60
CA LEU A 123 -8.61 -0.05 12.06
C LEU A 123 -9.72 -0.91 12.68
N ALA A 124 -10.93 -0.88 12.13
CA ALA A 124 -12.05 -1.69 12.62
C ALA A 124 -11.81 -3.20 12.45
N LEU A 125 -11.11 -3.61 11.39
CA LEU A 125 -10.78 -5.01 11.11
C LEU A 125 -9.57 -5.49 11.93
N HIS A 126 -8.73 -4.58 12.42
CA HIS A 126 -7.50 -4.87 13.17
C HIS A 126 -7.50 -4.20 14.55
N PRO A 127 -8.38 -4.60 15.48
CA PRO A 127 -8.53 -3.91 16.77
C PRO A 127 -7.34 -4.09 17.74
N ASN A 128 -6.40 -4.97 17.39
CA ASN A 128 -5.22 -5.29 18.22
C ASN A 128 -3.93 -4.59 17.75
N VAL A 129 -4.05 -3.51 16.97
CA VAL A 129 -2.89 -2.70 16.55
C VAL A 129 -2.16 -2.09 17.76
N ASP A 130 -0.87 -1.83 17.60
CA ASP A 130 -0.13 -1.02 18.58
C ASP A 130 -0.56 0.45 18.45
N PHE A 131 -1.47 0.87 19.33
CA PHE A 131 -2.03 2.22 19.31
C PHE A 131 -0.99 3.32 19.57
N ASP A 132 0.04 3.04 20.39
CA ASP A 132 1.12 4.02 20.64
C ASP A 132 1.98 4.20 19.39
N TYR A 133 2.26 3.10 18.69
CA TYR A 133 2.96 3.15 17.40
C TYR A 133 2.11 3.86 16.35
N LEU A 134 0.84 3.47 16.19
CA LEU A 134 -0.09 4.05 15.24
C LEU A 134 -0.25 5.57 15.42
N GLU A 135 -0.40 6.04 16.69
CA GLU A 135 -0.50 7.48 16.99
C GLU A 135 0.74 8.24 16.51
N ARG A 136 1.95 7.71 16.79
CA ARG A 136 3.21 8.33 16.34
C ARG A 136 3.28 8.39 14.81
N ARG A 137 2.86 7.30 14.11
CA ARG A 137 2.87 7.24 12.67
C ARG A 137 1.87 8.20 12.04
N ILE A 138 0.64 8.25 12.56
CA ILE A 138 -0.37 9.22 12.10
C ILE A 138 0.13 10.65 12.26
N ARG A 139 0.65 11.00 13.44
CA ARG A 139 1.20 12.36 13.68
C ARG A 139 2.30 12.70 12.69
N PHE A 140 3.14 11.75 12.38
CA PHE A 140 4.21 11.95 11.40
C PHE A 140 3.65 12.19 9.98
N GLU A 141 2.76 11.30 9.49
CA GLU A 141 2.20 11.37 8.13
C GLU A 141 1.28 12.60 7.91
N THR A 142 0.69 13.12 8.98
CA THR A 142 -0.23 14.27 8.92
C THR A 142 0.39 15.58 9.40
N ALA A 143 1.71 15.62 9.60
CA ALA A 143 2.43 16.77 10.17
C ALA A 143 1.85 17.25 11.54
N GLY A 144 1.26 16.34 12.30
CA GLY A 144 0.65 16.60 13.60
C GLY A 144 -0.82 16.99 13.57
N ASP A 145 -1.42 17.13 12.39
CA ASP A 145 -2.80 17.63 12.28
C ASP A 145 -3.85 16.61 12.77
N LEU A 146 -3.59 15.31 12.60
CA LEU A 146 -4.52 14.24 13.00
C LEU A 146 -3.86 13.26 13.97
N GLY A 147 -4.69 12.48 14.67
CA GLY A 147 -4.31 11.41 15.55
C GLY A 147 -5.29 10.23 15.48
N VAL A 148 -5.07 9.20 16.30
CA VAL A 148 -5.95 8.03 16.35
C VAL A 148 -7.39 8.40 16.70
N ASP A 149 -7.61 9.37 17.55
CA ASP A 149 -8.95 9.84 17.94
C ASP A 149 -9.76 10.37 16.73
N ASP A 150 -9.09 10.87 15.71
CA ASP A 150 -9.73 11.37 14.48
C ASP A 150 -10.23 10.24 13.57
N LEU A 151 -9.68 9.02 13.73
CA LEU A 151 -10.18 7.82 13.06
C LEU A 151 -11.40 7.22 13.75
N MET A 152 -11.54 7.41 15.07
CA MET A 152 -12.61 6.82 15.86
C MET A 152 -13.91 7.66 15.88
N ARG A 153 -13.90 8.81 15.23
CA ARG A 153 -15.06 9.72 15.05
C ARG A 153 -15.74 9.46 13.71
#